data_533d36a115e91bde1b1dd34d47d01df3
#
_entry.id   533d36a115e91bde1b1dd34d47d01df3
#
_cell.length_a   1.000
_cell.length_b   1.000
_cell.length_c   1.000
_cell.angle_alpha   90.00
_cell.angle_beta   90.00
_cell.angle_gamma   90.00
#
_symmetry.space_group_name_H-M   'P 1'
#
loop_
_entity.id
_entity.type
_entity.pdbx_description
1 polymer ?
#
loop_
_entity_poly.entity_id
_entity_poly.type
_entity_poly.pdbx_seq_one_letter_code
_entity_poly.pdbx_strand_id
1 'polypeptide(L)'
;MAELIYSVNDIFSTDNSDGCLMQYEAEKYHIAAYQRGYKWASDEYGAVTILLNDLWDAFQAFQNQERKEYYLQYITLKKNNEKRHLEVIDGQQRLTTLSILLSIFSLKLEVDNVAKGKLEYAIRENFFDKQIYNSTNLKVLLEKKWDNKQGLIISDDEKINTQDVFYLFNAAQKINKVLGQDEIQNQLQSFYNFILNNIKIIVNAVDHISSEKVFSNLNSNKVPLTEAELI
;
A
#
# COMPACT_ATOMS: atom_id res chain seq x y z
N MET A 1 -3.63 10.23 24.69
CA MET A 1 -2.54 9.42 24.07
C MET A 1 -3.05 9.05 22.70
N ALA A 2 -2.25 9.25 21.68
CA ALA A 2 -2.63 8.78 20.34
C ALA A 2 -2.77 7.25 20.36
N GLU A 3 -3.77 6.74 19.67
CA GLU A 3 -3.93 5.31 19.46
C GLU A 3 -2.69 4.80 18.70
N LEU A 4 -2.21 3.61 19.03
CA LEU A 4 -1.04 3.02 18.37
C LEU A 4 -1.42 1.93 17.36
N ILE A 5 -2.69 1.50 17.39
CA ILE A 5 -3.21 0.40 16.57
C ILE A 5 -4.42 0.93 15.82
N TYR A 6 -4.34 0.89 14.51
CA TYR A 6 -5.38 1.38 13.61
C TYR A 6 -5.87 0.27 12.70
N SER A 7 -7.15 0.26 12.37
CA SER A 7 -7.63 -0.53 11.25
C SER A 7 -7.12 0.03 9.92
N VAL A 8 -7.17 -0.75 8.85
CA VAL A 8 -6.83 -0.23 7.51
C VAL A 8 -7.72 0.95 7.13
N ASN A 9 -8.99 0.90 7.52
CA ASN A 9 -9.89 2.04 7.31
C ASN A 9 -9.40 3.29 8.05
N ASP A 10 -9.02 3.17 9.32
CA ASP A 10 -8.57 4.29 10.14
C ASP A 10 -7.20 4.85 9.70
N ILE A 11 -6.37 4.02 9.07
CA ILE A 11 -5.13 4.48 8.43
C ILE A 11 -5.45 5.47 7.31
N PHE A 12 -6.41 5.18 6.44
CA PHE A 12 -6.67 5.99 5.25
C PHE A 12 -7.82 7.00 5.41
N SER A 13 -8.68 6.85 6.42
CA SER A 13 -9.83 7.74 6.62
C SER A 13 -9.40 9.13 7.09
N THR A 14 -10.10 10.14 6.57
CA THR A 14 -10.07 11.52 7.08
C THR A 14 -11.41 11.94 7.67
N ASP A 15 -12.39 11.08 7.63
CA ASP A 15 -13.76 11.35 8.12
C ASP A 15 -13.98 10.84 9.56
N ASN A 16 -13.05 10.00 10.04
CA ASN A 16 -13.06 9.49 11.40
C ASN A 16 -12.09 10.28 12.28
N SER A 17 -12.58 10.92 13.36
CA SER A 17 -11.76 11.66 14.32
C SER A 17 -10.65 10.83 14.95
N ASP A 18 -10.86 9.50 15.05
CA ASP A 18 -9.89 8.55 15.61
C ASP A 18 -8.94 7.99 14.54
N GLY A 19 -9.11 8.37 13.27
CA GLY A 19 -8.24 7.98 12.18
C GLY A 19 -6.81 8.53 12.33
N CYS A 20 -5.83 7.76 11.87
CA CYS A 20 -4.41 8.10 12.00
C CYS A 20 -4.08 9.49 11.43
N LEU A 21 -4.54 9.80 10.22
CA LEU A 21 -4.29 11.11 9.60
C LEU A 21 -4.89 12.25 10.42
N MET A 22 -6.09 12.08 10.95
CA MET A 22 -6.78 13.08 11.77
C MET A 22 -6.10 13.30 13.11
N GLN A 23 -5.70 12.24 13.81
CA GLN A 23 -5.00 12.33 15.10
C GLN A 23 -3.66 13.05 14.99
N TYR A 24 -3.00 12.96 13.84
CA TYR A 24 -1.75 13.66 13.56
C TYR A 24 -1.94 14.98 12.80
N GLU A 25 -3.18 15.43 12.58
CA GLU A 25 -3.51 16.66 11.82
C GLU A 25 -2.85 16.69 10.43
N ALA A 26 -2.82 15.54 9.76
CA ALA A 26 -2.23 15.35 8.45
C ALA A 26 -3.30 15.05 7.40
N GLU A 27 -3.01 15.37 6.15
CA GLU A 27 -3.92 15.14 5.01
C GLU A 27 -3.55 13.86 4.25
N LYS A 28 -2.26 13.49 4.27
CA LYS A 28 -1.73 12.36 3.50
C LYS A 28 -0.42 11.81 4.07
N TYR A 29 -0.09 10.62 3.61
CA TYR A 29 1.23 10.01 3.78
C TYR A 29 2.16 10.43 2.65
N HIS A 30 3.41 10.74 2.98
CA HIS A 30 4.43 11.15 2.03
C HIS A 30 5.62 10.19 2.06
N ILE A 31 5.98 9.63 0.91
CA ILE A 31 7.18 8.83 0.74
C ILE A 31 8.24 9.72 0.10
N ALA A 32 9.26 10.06 0.87
CA ALA A 32 10.27 11.03 0.48
C ALA A 32 11.21 10.52 -0.61
N ALA A 33 11.80 11.43 -1.39
CA ALA A 33 12.63 11.10 -2.54
C ALA A 33 13.95 10.36 -2.18
N TYR A 34 14.43 10.48 -0.94
CA TYR A 34 15.63 9.74 -0.49
C TYR A 34 15.35 8.25 -0.24
N GLN A 35 14.08 7.85 -0.15
CA GLN A 35 13.71 6.46 0.01
C GLN A 35 13.73 5.74 -1.35
N ARG A 36 13.99 4.44 -1.29
CA ARG A 36 13.92 3.60 -2.50
C ARG A 36 12.51 3.60 -3.07
N GLY A 37 12.41 3.46 -4.38
CA GLY A 37 11.12 3.23 -5.04
C GLY A 37 10.45 1.93 -4.60
N TYR A 38 9.24 1.70 -5.09
CA TYR A 38 8.53 0.45 -4.81
C TYR A 38 9.26 -0.75 -5.42
N LYS A 39 9.40 -1.85 -4.65
CA LYS A 39 10.19 -3.03 -5.05
C LYS A 39 9.58 -4.37 -4.65
N TRP A 40 8.39 -4.42 -4.09
CA TRP A 40 7.77 -5.70 -3.75
C TRP A 40 7.43 -6.49 -5.02
N ALA A 41 8.03 -7.68 -5.11
CA ALA A 41 7.78 -8.61 -6.19
C ALA A 41 6.40 -9.24 -6.07
N SER A 42 5.85 -9.68 -7.21
CA SER A 42 4.51 -10.26 -7.34
C SER A 42 4.51 -11.66 -7.98
N ASP A 43 5.71 -12.28 -8.08
CA ASP A 43 5.85 -13.69 -8.44
C ASP A 43 5.31 -14.62 -7.35
N GLU A 44 5.51 -15.91 -7.48
CA GLU A 44 4.99 -16.93 -6.56
C GLU A 44 5.43 -16.71 -5.11
N TYR A 45 6.68 -16.31 -4.91
CA TYR A 45 7.29 -16.07 -3.59
C TYR A 45 7.44 -14.60 -3.26
N GLY A 46 6.93 -13.73 -4.11
CA GLY A 46 7.02 -12.28 -3.95
C GLY A 46 6.16 -11.76 -2.80
N ALA A 47 6.62 -10.66 -2.18
CA ALA A 47 5.98 -10.08 -1.01
C ALA A 47 4.51 -9.68 -1.25
N VAL A 48 4.15 -9.28 -2.46
CA VAL A 48 2.74 -9.01 -2.82
C VAL A 48 1.90 -10.28 -2.74
N THR A 49 2.41 -11.39 -3.29
CA THR A 49 1.70 -12.68 -3.29
C THR A 49 1.55 -13.20 -1.87
N ILE A 50 2.61 -13.14 -1.07
CA ILE A 50 2.58 -13.55 0.35
C ILE A 50 1.54 -12.72 1.11
N LEU A 51 1.57 -11.40 0.98
CA LEU A 51 0.59 -10.53 1.63
C LEU A 51 -0.85 -10.90 1.26
N LEU A 52 -1.13 -11.11 -0.04
CA LEU A 52 -2.49 -11.45 -0.48
C LEU A 52 -2.97 -12.80 0.08
N ASN A 53 -2.07 -13.80 0.13
CA ASN A 53 -2.37 -15.09 0.72
C ASN A 53 -2.63 -14.97 2.23
N ASP A 54 -1.76 -14.25 2.95
CA ASP A 54 -1.93 -14.02 4.40
C ASP A 54 -3.26 -13.32 4.71
N LEU A 55 -3.65 -12.33 3.90
CA LEU A 55 -4.93 -11.62 4.06
C LEU A 55 -6.12 -12.54 3.79
N TRP A 56 -6.02 -13.39 2.78
CA TRP A 56 -7.07 -14.35 2.46
C TRP A 56 -7.21 -15.43 3.53
N ASP A 57 -6.11 -16.02 3.99
CA ASP A 57 -6.09 -17.02 5.06
C ASP A 57 -6.64 -16.44 6.37
N ALA A 58 -6.26 -15.18 6.68
CA ALA A 58 -6.81 -14.48 7.84
C ALA A 58 -8.31 -14.23 7.73
N PHE A 59 -8.83 -13.94 6.53
CA PHE A 59 -10.25 -13.80 6.28
C PHE A 59 -10.99 -15.14 6.45
N GLN A 60 -10.44 -16.24 5.94
CA GLN A 60 -11.04 -17.57 6.13
C GLN A 60 -11.09 -17.93 7.62
N ALA A 61 -10.00 -17.70 8.36
CA ALA A 61 -9.97 -17.91 9.81
C ALA A 61 -10.97 -17.02 10.57
N PHE A 62 -11.19 -15.80 10.10
CA PHE A 62 -12.21 -14.89 10.64
C PHE A 62 -13.63 -15.45 10.42
N GLN A 63 -13.93 -15.93 9.22
CA GLN A 63 -15.23 -16.53 8.91
C GLN A 63 -15.51 -17.78 9.76
N ASN A 64 -14.50 -18.58 10.03
CA ASN A 64 -14.56 -19.76 10.88
C ASN A 64 -14.59 -19.42 12.39
N GLN A 65 -14.57 -18.14 12.76
CA GLN A 65 -14.51 -17.67 14.15
C GLN A 65 -13.23 -18.07 14.92
N GLU A 66 -12.19 -18.45 14.21
CA GLU A 66 -10.88 -18.82 14.77
C GLU A 66 -10.03 -17.59 15.13
N ARG A 67 -10.30 -16.48 14.45
CA ARG A 67 -9.57 -15.22 14.60
C ARG A 67 -10.52 -14.03 14.45
N LYS A 68 -10.30 -12.96 15.23
CA LYS A 68 -11.09 -11.71 15.12
C LYS A 68 -10.37 -10.66 14.30
N GLU A 69 -9.05 -10.57 14.41
CA GLU A 69 -8.22 -9.54 13.81
C GLU A 69 -6.92 -10.15 13.29
N TYR A 70 -6.32 -9.50 12.29
CA TYR A 70 -4.99 -9.84 11.79
C TYR A 70 -4.10 -8.61 11.85
N TYR A 71 -2.90 -8.74 12.42
CA TYR A 71 -1.96 -7.65 12.61
C TYR A 71 -0.91 -7.69 11.52
N LEU A 72 -0.89 -6.67 10.69
CA LEU A 72 0.25 -6.36 9.84
C LEU A 72 1.37 -5.76 10.72
N GLN A 73 2.61 -5.89 10.27
CA GLN A 73 3.74 -5.29 10.97
C GLN A 73 3.55 -3.77 11.11
N TYR A 74 4.33 -3.14 11.98
CA TYR A 74 4.28 -1.70 12.23
C TYR A 74 4.70 -0.86 11.01
N ILE A 75 4.22 0.38 10.99
CA ILE A 75 4.74 1.46 10.16
C ILE A 75 5.35 2.53 11.05
N THR A 76 6.41 3.18 10.59
CA THR A 76 7.04 4.29 11.32
C THR A 76 6.78 5.58 10.56
N LEU A 77 6.19 6.55 11.26
CA LEU A 77 5.74 7.81 10.72
C LEU A 77 6.42 8.97 11.43
N LYS A 78 6.66 10.06 10.70
CA LYS A 78 7.09 11.33 11.25
C LYS A 78 6.18 12.46 10.76
N LYS A 79 5.65 13.25 11.71
CA LYS A 79 4.81 14.40 11.39
C LYS A 79 5.65 15.53 10.76
N ASN A 80 5.19 16.05 9.63
CA ASN A 80 5.67 17.31 9.07
C ASN A 80 4.57 18.37 9.21
N ASN A 81 4.73 19.25 10.20
CA ASN A 81 3.74 20.25 10.54
C ASN A 81 3.56 21.30 9.44
N GLU A 82 4.64 21.68 8.75
CA GLU A 82 4.60 22.72 7.72
C GLU A 82 3.81 22.27 6.47
N LYS A 83 3.97 20.99 6.11
CA LYS A 83 3.36 20.40 4.90
C LYS A 83 2.09 19.61 5.19
N ARG A 84 1.64 19.52 6.45
CA ARG A 84 0.48 18.76 6.88
C ARG A 84 0.46 17.33 6.32
N HIS A 85 1.60 16.66 6.35
CA HIS A 85 1.69 15.25 5.95
C HIS A 85 2.44 14.40 7.00
N LEU A 86 2.20 13.09 6.96
CA LEU A 86 2.98 12.10 7.67
C LEU A 86 4.02 11.50 6.73
N GLU A 87 5.29 11.78 7.00
CA GLU A 87 6.38 11.15 6.28
C GLU A 87 6.52 9.68 6.71
N VAL A 88 6.46 8.76 5.76
CA VAL A 88 6.59 7.33 6.00
C VAL A 88 8.05 6.95 6.06
N ILE A 89 8.59 6.72 7.26
CA ILE A 89 10.00 6.37 7.46
C ILE A 89 10.24 4.87 7.22
N ASP A 90 9.35 4.01 7.70
CA ASP A 90 9.34 2.57 7.41
C ASP A 90 7.91 2.09 7.14
N GLY A 91 7.78 1.01 6.36
CA GLY A 91 6.47 0.45 5.96
C GLY A 91 5.93 1.00 4.64
N GLN A 92 6.69 1.79 3.88
CA GLN A 92 6.27 2.37 2.60
C GLN A 92 5.75 1.32 1.60
N GLN A 93 6.42 0.18 1.48
CA GLN A 93 6.02 -0.88 0.54
C GLN A 93 4.62 -1.43 0.88
N ARG A 94 4.36 -1.61 2.17
CA ARG A 94 3.07 -2.11 2.69
C ARG A 94 1.94 -1.11 2.45
N LEU A 95 2.14 0.16 2.83
CA LEU A 95 1.15 1.22 2.59
C LEU A 95 0.85 1.37 1.10
N THR A 96 1.88 1.30 0.26
CA THR A 96 1.74 1.34 -1.20
C THR A 96 0.90 0.18 -1.71
N THR A 97 1.21 -1.06 -1.27
CA THR A 97 0.46 -2.24 -1.70
C THR A 97 -1.00 -2.20 -1.23
N LEU A 98 -1.25 -1.78 0.02
CA LEU A 98 -2.62 -1.59 0.52
C LEU A 98 -3.37 -0.53 -0.28
N SER A 99 -2.72 0.57 -0.64
CA SER A 99 -3.32 1.63 -1.44
C SER A 99 -3.75 1.14 -2.83
N ILE A 100 -2.92 0.32 -3.48
CA ILE A 100 -3.26 -0.32 -4.76
C ILE A 100 -4.40 -1.33 -4.58
N LEU A 101 -4.34 -2.16 -3.53
CA LEU A 101 -5.35 -3.16 -3.21
C LEU A 101 -6.73 -2.51 -3.01
N LEU A 102 -6.82 -1.45 -2.20
CA LEU A 102 -8.06 -0.71 -1.95
C LEU A 102 -8.59 -0.04 -3.22
N SER A 103 -7.70 0.47 -4.08
CA SER A 103 -8.10 1.05 -5.36
C SER A 103 -8.72 0.00 -6.30
N ILE A 104 -8.19 -1.22 -6.33
CA ILE A 104 -8.74 -2.30 -7.15
C ILE A 104 -10.04 -2.85 -6.56
N PHE A 105 -10.17 -2.94 -5.22
CA PHE A 105 -11.45 -3.25 -4.60
C PHE A 105 -12.51 -2.21 -4.93
N SER A 106 -12.19 -0.92 -4.80
CA SER A 106 -13.08 0.18 -5.17
C SER A 106 -13.56 0.07 -6.62
N LEU A 107 -12.65 -0.24 -7.54
CA LEU A 107 -12.98 -0.44 -8.96
C LEU A 107 -13.92 -1.63 -9.19
N LYS A 108 -13.67 -2.76 -8.50
CA LYS A 108 -14.47 -3.99 -8.70
C LYS A 108 -15.82 -3.97 -8.01
N LEU A 109 -15.93 -3.26 -6.90
CA LEU A 109 -17.16 -3.17 -6.08
C LEU A 109 -17.98 -1.91 -6.40
N GLU A 110 -17.44 -0.99 -7.20
CA GLU A 110 -18.04 0.31 -7.52
C GLU A 110 -18.35 1.14 -6.26
N VAL A 111 -17.41 1.12 -5.28
CA VAL A 111 -17.49 1.88 -4.04
C VAL A 111 -16.42 2.95 -3.98
N ASP A 112 -16.57 3.91 -3.05
CA ASP A 112 -15.56 4.95 -2.84
C ASP A 112 -14.21 4.36 -2.41
N ASN A 113 -13.14 4.92 -2.97
CA ASN A 113 -11.78 4.50 -2.64
C ASN A 113 -11.27 5.27 -1.41
N VAL A 114 -11.25 4.62 -0.25
CA VAL A 114 -10.79 5.22 1.02
C VAL A 114 -9.32 5.66 0.99
N ALA A 115 -8.49 5.05 0.13
CA ALA A 115 -7.07 5.40 -0.02
C ALA A 115 -6.83 6.55 -1.01
N LYS A 116 -7.87 7.02 -1.73
CA LYS A 116 -7.73 8.03 -2.78
C LYS A 116 -7.12 9.33 -2.24
N GLY A 117 -6.00 9.75 -2.86
CA GLY A 117 -5.30 10.98 -2.48
C GLY A 117 -4.55 10.91 -1.14
N LYS A 118 -4.48 9.74 -0.49
CA LYS A 118 -3.88 9.60 0.84
C LYS A 118 -2.41 9.18 0.83
N LEU A 119 -1.85 8.79 -0.32
CA LEU A 119 -0.45 8.42 -0.46
C LEU A 119 0.20 9.21 -1.60
N GLU A 120 1.31 9.86 -1.32
CA GLU A 120 2.12 10.61 -2.27
C GLU A 120 3.55 10.04 -2.32
N TYR A 121 4.04 9.84 -3.53
CA TYR A 121 5.40 9.39 -3.81
C TYR A 121 6.20 10.55 -4.42
N ALA A 122 7.21 11.07 -3.72
CA ALA A 122 7.99 12.22 -4.20
C ALA A 122 8.72 11.96 -5.53
N ILE A 123 9.19 10.72 -5.76
CA ILE A 123 9.87 10.36 -7.01
C ILE A 123 8.91 10.05 -8.18
N ARG A 124 7.60 10.02 -7.91
CA ARG A 124 6.54 9.72 -8.89
C ARG A 124 5.34 10.62 -8.66
N GLU A 125 5.59 11.91 -8.73
CA GLU A 125 4.53 12.91 -8.60
C GLU A 125 3.36 12.60 -9.54
N ASN A 126 2.15 12.67 -8.99
CA ASN A 126 0.90 12.42 -9.71
C ASN A 126 0.71 11.01 -10.29
N PHE A 127 1.66 10.06 -10.16
CA PHE A 127 1.46 8.71 -10.69
C PHE A 127 0.28 8.02 -10.01
N PHE A 128 0.19 8.10 -8.68
CA PHE A 128 -0.93 7.53 -7.94
C PHE A 128 -2.24 8.19 -8.31
N ASP A 129 -2.30 9.52 -8.34
CA ASP A 129 -3.53 10.26 -8.66
C ASP A 129 -4.00 9.98 -10.09
N LYS A 130 -3.07 9.91 -11.04
CA LYS A 130 -3.39 9.68 -12.44
C LYS A 130 -3.68 8.22 -12.78
N GLN A 131 -2.91 7.27 -12.23
CA GLN A 131 -2.95 5.88 -12.70
C GLN A 131 -3.66 4.93 -11.72
N ILE A 132 -3.52 5.17 -10.40
CA ILE A 132 -4.03 4.24 -9.38
C ILE A 132 -5.37 4.71 -8.81
N TYR A 133 -5.50 6.00 -8.48
CA TYR A 133 -6.72 6.54 -7.87
C TYR A 133 -7.79 6.97 -8.89
N ASN A 134 -7.42 7.14 -10.14
CA ASN A 134 -8.37 7.38 -11.21
C ASN A 134 -8.92 6.03 -11.72
N SER A 135 -10.18 5.74 -11.47
CA SER A 135 -10.82 4.46 -11.80
C SER A 135 -10.76 4.12 -13.29
N THR A 136 -10.93 5.12 -14.18
CA THR A 136 -10.84 4.93 -15.62
C THR A 136 -9.43 4.54 -16.04
N ASN A 137 -8.42 5.26 -15.58
CA ASN A 137 -7.04 4.99 -15.92
C ASN A 137 -6.55 3.68 -15.26
N LEU A 138 -6.98 3.38 -14.03
CA LEU A 138 -6.69 2.11 -13.38
C LEU A 138 -7.24 0.93 -14.18
N LYS A 139 -8.49 1.02 -14.65
CA LYS A 139 -9.06 -0.01 -15.51
C LYS A 139 -8.22 -0.23 -16.77
N VAL A 140 -7.85 0.85 -17.46
CA VAL A 140 -6.96 0.77 -18.62
C VAL A 140 -5.59 0.19 -18.26
N LEU A 141 -5.00 0.58 -17.12
CA LEU A 141 -3.72 0.05 -16.63
C LEU A 141 -3.77 -1.46 -16.44
N LEU A 142 -4.87 -1.97 -15.88
CA LEU A 142 -5.06 -3.41 -15.62
C LEU A 142 -5.23 -4.25 -16.90
N GLU A 143 -5.58 -3.64 -18.02
CA GLU A 143 -5.69 -4.28 -19.33
C GLU A 143 -4.36 -4.23 -20.12
N LYS A 144 -3.41 -3.38 -19.72
CA LYS A 144 -2.11 -3.22 -20.41
C LYS A 144 -1.16 -4.39 -20.16
N LYS A 145 -0.13 -4.45 -20.99
CA LYS A 145 1.04 -5.33 -20.82
C LYS A 145 2.28 -4.47 -20.66
N TRP A 146 3.24 -4.99 -19.90
CA TRP A 146 4.56 -4.37 -19.82
C TRP A 146 5.35 -4.66 -21.10
N ASP A 147 5.88 -3.62 -21.72
CA ASP A 147 6.80 -3.76 -22.85
C ASP A 147 8.25 -3.84 -22.33
N ASN A 148 8.98 -4.90 -22.67
CA ASN A 148 10.34 -5.12 -22.18
C ASN A 148 11.36 -4.09 -22.64
N LYS A 149 11.07 -3.31 -23.70
CA LYS A 149 11.95 -2.27 -24.24
C LYS A 149 11.51 -0.86 -23.82
N GLN A 150 10.22 -0.62 -23.79
CA GLN A 150 9.63 0.71 -23.58
C GLN A 150 8.98 0.88 -22.20
N GLY A 151 8.80 -0.19 -21.44
CA GLY A 151 8.14 -0.16 -20.14
C GLY A 151 6.61 -0.05 -20.23
N LEU A 152 6.02 0.68 -19.31
CA LEU A 152 4.60 0.99 -19.30
C LEU A 152 4.29 2.09 -20.31
N ILE A 153 3.54 1.76 -21.34
CA ILE A 153 3.08 2.71 -22.36
C ILE A 153 1.74 3.28 -21.86
N ILE A 154 1.75 4.52 -21.41
CA ILE A 154 0.53 5.24 -20.97
C ILE A 154 -0.19 5.80 -22.20
N SER A 155 0.55 6.53 -23.05
CA SER A 155 0.10 7.04 -24.35
C SER A 155 1.26 6.97 -25.35
N ASP A 156 1.05 7.43 -26.59
CA ASP A 156 2.10 7.48 -27.63
C ASP A 156 3.29 8.33 -27.18
N ASP A 157 3.03 9.39 -26.41
CA ASP A 157 4.03 10.35 -25.94
C ASP A 157 4.51 10.08 -24.50
N GLU A 158 3.81 9.24 -23.72
CA GLU A 158 4.12 8.99 -22.30
C GLU A 158 4.44 7.51 -22.07
N LYS A 159 5.73 7.24 -21.82
CA LYS A 159 6.26 5.90 -21.53
C LYS A 159 7.11 5.96 -20.27
N ILE A 160 6.93 5.00 -19.37
CA ILE A 160 7.67 4.92 -18.11
C ILE A 160 8.37 3.57 -18.02
N ASN A 161 9.69 3.57 -18.15
CA ASN A 161 10.51 2.37 -18.05
C ASN A 161 11.46 2.48 -16.85
N THR A 162 10.91 2.35 -15.66
CA THR A 162 11.64 2.41 -14.40
C THR A 162 11.28 1.23 -13.51
N GLN A 163 12.24 0.78 -12.69
CA GLN A 163 12.08 -0.40 -11.85
C GLN A 163 10.89 -0.29 -10.88
N ASP A 164 10.71 0.85 -10.24
CA ASP A 164 9.61 1.07 -9.31
C ASP A 164 8.23 0.98 -9.98
N VAL A 165 8.10 1.57 -11.18
CA VAL A 165 6.84 1.48 -11.95
C VAL A 165 6.61 0.07 -12.48
N PHE A 166 7.67 -0.68 -12.82
CA PHE A 166 7.56 -2.10 -13.15
C PHE A 166 6.94 -2.91 -11.99
N TYR A 167 7.45 -2.73 -10.77
CA TYR A 167 6.91 -3.43 -9.60
C TYR A 167 5.49 -2.95 -9.24
N LEU A 168 5.20 -1.65 -9.31
CA LEU A 168 3.85 -1.11 -9.10
C LEU A 168 2.84 -1.71 -10.09
N PHE A 169 3.20 -1.75 -11.37
CA PHE A 169 2.39 -2.36 -12.42
C PHE A 169 2.12 -3.84 -12.15
N ASN A 170 3.17 -4.62 -11.88
CA ASN A 170 3.02 -6.05 -11.61
C ASN A 170 2.23 -6.32 -10.33
N ALA A 171 2.39 -5.49 -9.29
CA ALA A 171 1.57 -5.59 -8.09
C ALA A 171 0.08 -5.36 -8.39
N ALA A 172 -0.26 -4.33 -9.18
CA ALA A 172 -1.63 -4.07 -9.59
C ALA A 172 -2.21 -5.24 -10.41
N GLN A 173 -1.44 -5.76 -11.38
CA GLN A 173 -1.84 -6.92 -12.17
C GLN A 173 -2.09 -8.17 -11.30
N LYS A 174 -1.18 -8.44 -10.35
CA LYS A 174 -1.30 -9.58 -9.44
C LYS A 174 -2.53 -9.47 -8.55
N ILE A 175 -2.72 -8.30 -7.93
CA ILE A 175 -3.89 -8.03 -7.09
C ILE A 175 -5.18 -8.21 -7.89
N ASN A 176 -5.27 -7.62 -9.08
CA ASN A 176 -6.45 -7.76 -9.94
C ASN A 176 -6.75 -9.21 -10.30
N LYS A 177 -5.69 -9.99 -10.62
CA LYS A 177 -5.82 -11.43 -10.93
C LYS A 177 -6.32 -12.23 -9.73
N VAL A 178 -5.77 -11.99 -8.53
CA VAL A 178 -6.16 -12.69 -7.30
C VAL A 178 -7.62 -12.35 -6.93
N LEU A 179 -7.98 -11.06 -6.93
CA LEU A 179 -9.36 -10.64 -6.65
C LEU A 179 -10.38 -11.06 -7.73
N GLY A 180 -9.92 -11.55 -8.87
CA GLY A 180 -10.76 -12.12 -9.93
C GLY A 180 -10.93 -13.64 -9.87
N GLN A 181 -10.31 -14.34 -8.88
CA GLN A 181 -10.53 -15.77 -8.67
C GLN A 181 -11.94 -16.02 -8.15
N ASP A 182 -12.62 -17.04 -8.64
CA ASP A 182 -14.03 -17.31 -8.35
C ASP A 182 -14.33 -17.39 -6.85
N GLU A 183 -13.45 -18.02 -6.08
CA GLU A 183 -13.58 -18.16 -4.64
C GLU A 183 -13.58 -16.81 -3.91
N ILE A 184 -12.67 -15.92 -4.31
CA ILE A 184 -12.55 -14.57 -3.72
C ILE A 184 -13.67 -13.67 -4.25
N GLN A 185 -13.97 -13.76 -5.53
CA GLN A 185 -14.98 -12.92 -6.19
C GLN A 185 -16.37 -13.14 -5.58
N ASN A 186 -16.72 -14.38 -5.25
CA ASN A 186 -17.98 -14.70 -4.59
C ASN A 186 -18.13 -14.10 -3.19
N GLN A 187 -17.03 -13.70 -2.55
CA GLN A 187 -16.96 -13.14 -1.20
C GLN A 187 -16.35 -11.73 -1.18
N LEU A 188 -16.22 -11.08 -2.33
CA LEU A 188 -15.40 -9.89 -2.52
C LEU A 188 -15.79 -8.75 -1.57
N GLN A 189 -17.08 -8.49 -1.38
CA GLN A 189 -17.56 -7.45 -0.46
C GLN A 189 -17.23 -7.78 1.00
N SER A 190 -17.41 -9.04 1.40
CA SER A 190 -17.09 -9.48 2.77
C SER A 190 -15.61 -9.42 3.04
N PHE A 191 -14.78 -9.81 2.08
CA PHE A 191 -13.32 -9.73 2.16
C PHE A 191 -12.85 -8.27 2.22
N TYR A 192 -13.42 -7.38 1.41
CA TYR A 192 -13.15 -5.94 1.49
C TYR A 192 -13.46 -5.37 2.89
N ASN A 193 -14.64 -5.68 3.43
CA ASN A 193 -15.04 -5.23 4.76
C ASN A 193 -14.10 -5.76 5.86
N PHE A 194 -13.67 -7.02 5.74
CA PHE A 194 -12.68 -7.60 6.66
C PHE A 194 -11.35 -6.85 6.57
N ILE A 195 -10.86 -6.57 5.38
CA ILE A 195 -9.61 -5.81 5.20
C ILE A 195 -9.72 -4.44 5.85
N LEU A 196 -10.80 -3.73 5.65
CA LEU A 196 -10.99 -2.39 6.21
C LEU A 196 -11.02 -2.40 7.74
N ASN A 197 -11.72 -3.35 8.36
CA ASN A 197 -12.07 -3.26 9.78
C ASN A 197 -11.24 -4.17 10.68
N ASN A 198 -10.80 -5.32 10.18
CA ASN A 198 -10.19 -6.38 10.98
C ASN A 198 -8.68 -6.55 10.74
N ILE A 199 -8.15 -5.94 9.68
CA ILE A 199 -6.70 -5.83 9.50
C ILE A 199 -6.20 -4.62 10.28
N LYS A 200 -5.25 -4.86 11.19
CA LYS A 200 -4.69 -3.84 12.09
C LYS A 200 -3.24 -3.52 11.76
N ILE A 201 -2.90 -2.25 11.87
CA ILE A 201 -1.55 -1.72 11.64
C ILE A 201 -1.10 -0.99 12.90
N ILE A 202 0.11 -1.30 13.36
CA ILE A 202 0.72 -0.63 14.50
C ILE A 202 1.48 0.60 13.96
N VAL A 203 1.18 1.76 14.48
CA VAL A 203 1.83 3.03 14.12
C VAL A 203 2.85 3.41 15.17
N ASN A 204 4.10 3.58 14.75
CA ASN A 204 5.17 4.12 15.56
C ASN A 204 5.47 5.55 15.09
N ALA A 205 5.09 6.55 15.88
CA ALA A 205 5.36 7.96 15.57
C ALA A 205 6.67 8.43 16.19
N VAL A 206 7.51 9.10 15.40
CA VAL A 206 8.83 9.62 15.82
C VAL A 206 8.89 11.14 15.60
N ASP A 207 9.04 11.91 16.68
CA ASP A 207 8.89 13.37 16.63
C ASP A 207 10.21 14.16 16.72
N HIS A 208 11.29 13.61 17.31
CA HIS A 208 12.45 14.41 17.71
C HIS A 208 13.76 14.12 16.97
N ILE A 209 13.75 13.24 15.97
CA ILE A 209 14.95 12.83 15.23
C ILE A 209 14.77 13.17 13.75
N SER A 210 15.86 13.55 13.03
CA SER A 210 15.74 13.75 11.57
C SER A 210 15.30 12.47 10.87
N SER A 211 14.48 12.60 9.84
CA SER A 211 13.91 11.46 9.11
C SER A 211 14.99 10.54 8.55
N GLU A 212 16.07 11.14 7.99
CA GLU A 212 17.21 10.38 7.45
C GLU A 212 17.93 9.58 8.54
N LYS A 213 18.06 10.14 9.74
CA LYS A 213 18.72 9.47 10.87
C LYS A 213 17.86 8.32 11.41
N VAL A 214 16.54 8.50 11.50
CA VAL A 214 15.61 7.42 11.87
C VAL A 214 15.67 6.31 10.83
N PHE A 215 15.57 6.66 9.54
CA PHE A 215 15.65 5.72 8.43
C PHE A 215 16.99 4.96 8.42
N SER A 216 18.12 5.65 8.60
CA SER A 216 19.43 5.03 8.69
C SER A 216 19.52 4.06 9.86
N ASN A 217 19.06 4.45 11.07
CA ASN A 217 19.09 3.59 12.26
C ASN A 217 18.22 2.34 12.09
N LEU A 218 17.02 2.48 11.52
CA LEU A 218 16.12 1.33 11.26
C LEU A 218 16.70 0.35 10.23
N ASN A 219 17.46 0.85 9.25
CA ASN A 219 18.08 0.00 8.23
C ASN A 219 19.46 -0.54 8.65
N SER A 220 20.22 0.15 9.49
CA SER A 220 21.52 -0.32 9.98
C SER A 220 21.41 -1.56 10.89
N ASN A 221 20.27 -1.74 11.54
CA ASN A 221 19.98 -2.89 12.41
C ASN A 221 19.25 -4.04 11.68
N LYS A 222 18.86 -3.84 10.44
CA LYS A 222 18.36 -4.94 9.61
C LYS A 222 19.59 -5.73 9.15
N VAL A 223 19.66 -6.99 9.54
CA VAL A 223 20.65 -7.94 9.00
C VAL A 223 20.52 -7.84 7.48
N PRO A 224 21.62 -7.52 6.74
CA PRO A 224 21.54 -7.55 5.29
C PRO A 224 21.08 -8.95 4.89
N LEU A 225 20.01 -9.00 4.07
CA LEU A 225 19.57 -10.25 3.47
C LEU A 225 20.79 -10.88 2.82
N THR A 226 21.11 -12.10 3.19
CA THR A 226 22.19 -12.85 2.53
C THR A 226 21.82 -13.05 1.07
N GLU A 227 22.80 -13.24 0.19
CA GLU A 227 22.52 -13.52 -1.23
C GLU A 227 21.59 -14.74 -1.43
N ALA A 228 21.56 -15.66 -0.47
CA ALA A 228 20.65 -16.80 -0.44
C ALA A 228 19.18 -16.44 -0.13
N GLU A 229 18.91 -15.28 0.46
CA GLU A 229 17.55 -14.76 0.73
C GLU A 229 17.05 -13.83 -0.40
N LEU A 230 17.91 -13.58 -1.40
CA LEU A 230 17.63 -12.78 -2.59
C LEU A 230 17.38 -13.64 -3.84
N ILE A 231 17.44 -14.98 -3.73
CA ILE A 231 17.22 -15.94 -4.82
C ILE A 231 15.78 -16.42 -4.83
#